data_4b5cc61d5897024db1e1b29b7b22fd59
#
_entry.id   4b5cc61d5897024db1e1b29b7b22fd59
#
_cell.length_a   1.000
_cell.length_b   1.000
_cell.length_c   1.000
_cell.angle_alpha   90.00
_cell.angle_beta   90.00
_cell.angle_gamma   90.00
#
_symmetry.space_group_name_H-M   'P 1'
#
loop_
_entity.id
_entity.type
_entity.pdbx_description
1 polymer ?
#
loop_
_entity_poly.entity_id
_entity_poly.type
_entity_poly.pdbx_seq_one_letter_code
_entity_poly.pdbx_strand_id
1 'polypeptide(L)'
;MLEGNNSKVLLVIDWSNIMFRSLFMHQLFGGTATGTYDRIEDLQSFTNKFAIDVCSIVNMFKPNNVIIATDSQHAWRKDVLPGEDGYKSNREKDPKINWENIYKCSDDLQEILHKKGMNIANVDHAEADDIIALVKEVVYEKYPDYNIIIVSADADIRQLISFNKDTKQYCVVYNTTGRGKNSKRRMYVTEDFKEWVESPDQCDIFFVGYDSKKQYIKDLLQTNQIIELYVDNPNDVVLNKILCGDDGDSVPSFYGYYKNGKYVRITPAKAKKIIDYTEADSVKKLVESVDKFPAIFEKICKKTVDDIDFSERLHRQRVLVELNSNLFPPHIREYKESIDYMIRNTSFTVFQGLRAQEFLKGTEYENASQKKALDADVIRDFTKNIGGGQAGFVPTVNGVPVQKLANSNSQQQSPISVNINGVDFFSNTLI
;
A
#
# COMPACT_ATOMS: atom_id res chain seq x y z
N MET A 1 3.49 41.48 2.09
CA MET A 1 4.12 40.40 2.87
C MET A 1 3.51 39.12 2.35
N LEU A 2 4.23 38.38 1.50
CA LEU A 2 3.81 37.05 1.07
C LEU A 2 4.13 36.16 2.27
N GLU A 3 3.09 35.69 2.99
CA GLU A 3 3.22 34.67 4.00
C GLU A 3 3.85 33.45 3.35
N GLY A 4 5.00 33.02 3.84
CA GLY A 4 5.71 31.87 3.34
C GLY A 4 4.80 30.67 3.43
N ASN A 5 4.47 30.11 2.29
CA ASN A 5 3.64 28.92 2.15
C ASN A 5 4.47 27.71 2.60
N ASN A 6 4.53 27.49 3.94
CA ASN A 6 5.19 26.32 4.50
C ASN A 6 4.48 25.06 3.97
N SER A 7 5.11 24.37 3.05
CA SER A 7 4.60 23.10 2.53
C SER A 7 4.51 22.08 3.66
N LYS A 8 3.31 21.57 3.89
CA LYS A 8 3.03 20.55 4.90
C LYS A 8 2.98 19.16 4.28
N VAL A 9 3.30 18.16 5.06
CA VAL A 9 3.22 16.74 4.67
C VAL A 9 2.20 16.04 5.55
N LEU A 10 1.21 15.44 4.91
CA LEU A 10 0.30 14.45 5.50
C LEU A 10 0.79 13.05 5.15
N LEU A 11 1.08 12.27 6.18
CA LEU A 11 1.41 10.85 6.03
C LEU A 11 0.14 10.04 6.25
N VAL A 12 -0.24 9.22 5.27
CA VAL A 12 -1.38 8.32 5.35
C VAL A 12 -0.87 6.89 5.37
N ILE A 13 -1.16 6.16 6.43
CA ILE A 13 -0.65 4.80 6.65
C ILE A 13 -1.79 3.81 6.43
N ASP A 14 -1.63 2.92 5.44
CA ASP A 14 -2.41 1.70 5.31
C ASP A 14 -2.01 0.74 6.44
N TRP A 15 -2.88 0.68 7.46
CA TRP A 15 -2.54 0.02 8.72
C TRP A 15 -2.37 -1.48 8.57
N SER A 16 -3.32 -2.14 7.92
CA SER A 16 -3.27 -3.57 7.71
C SER A 16 -2.03 -3.99 6.93
N ASN A 17 -1.65 -3.22 5.92
CA ASN A 17 -0.46 -3.48 5.11
C ASN A 17 0.82 -3.46 5.96
N ILE A 18 0.97 -2.47 6.85
CA ILE A 18 2.14 -2.38 7.73
C ILE A 18 2.09 -3.47 8.82
N MET A 19 0.90 -3.77 9.37
CA MET A 19 0.72 -4.84 10.36
C MET A 19 1.16 -6.20 9.80
N PHE A 20 0.61 -6.60 8.64
CA PHE A 20 0.96 -7.88 8.01
C PHE A 20 2.44 -7.95 7.63
N ARG A 21 2.98 -6.84 7.12
CA ARG A 21 4.42 -6.77 6.84
C ARG A 21 5.26 -6.96 8.11
N SER A 22 4.92 -6.30 9.20
CA SER A 22 5.63 -6.40 10.47
C SER A 22 5.53 -7.81 11.04
N LEU A 23 4.36 -8.44 10.96
CA LEU A 23 4.12 -9.82 11.35
C LEU A 23 4.98 -10.79 10.54
N PHE A 24 4.97 -10.68 9.22
CA PHE A 24 5.79 -11.51 8.34
C PHE A 24 7.29 -11.37 8.63
N MET A 25 7.77 -10.12 8.77
CA MET A 25 9.18 -9.88 9.09
C MET A 25 9.54 -10.40 10.46
N HIS A 26 8.66 -10.29 11.46
CA HIS A 26 8.85 -10.84 12.79
C HIS A 26 9.01 -12.37 12.77
N GLN A 27 8.15 -13.06 12.01
CA GLN A 27 8.26 -14.52 11.81
C GLN A 27 9.56 -14.91 11.10
N LEU A 28 9.87 -14.20 10.01
CA LEU A 28 11.03 -14.50 9.15
C LEU A 28 12.36 -14.40 9.93
N PHE A 29 12.46 -13.46 10.86
CA PHE A 29 13.67 -13.26 11.66
C PHE A 29 13.65 -13.97 13.01
N GLY A 30 12.75 -14.94 13.21
CA GLY A 30 12.71 -15.78 14.41
C GLY A 30 12.25 -15.02 15.67
N GLY A 31 11.42 -14.00 15.49
CA GLY A 31 10.86 -13.22 16.60
C GLY A 31 9.87 -13.98 17.48
N THR A 32 9.42 -15.15 17.03
CA THR A 32 8.60 -16.09 17.80
C THR A 32 9.18 -17.49 17.76
N ALA A 33 9.11 -18.20 18.87
CA ALA A 33 9.60 -19.58 18.97
C ALA A 33 8.63 -20.59 18.34
N THR A 34 7.33 -20.30 18.37
CA THR A 34 6.27 -21.24 17.96
C THR A 34 5.55 -20.82 16.68
N GLY A 35 5.56 -19.53 16.36
CA GLY A 35 4.77 -18.96 15.25
C GLY A 35 3.29 -18.79 15.56
N THR A 36 2.82 -19.14 16.77
CA THR A 36 1.38 -19.15 17.11
C THR A 36 0.90 -17.84 17.72
N TYR A 37 1.75 -17.08 18.37
CA TYR A 37 1.42 -15.85 19.10
C TYR A 37 0.41 -16.05 20.26
N ASP A 38 0.52 -17.18 20.98
CA ASP A 38 -0.25 -17.45 22.19
C ASP A 38 0.44 -16.91 23.44
N ARG A 39 1.75 -16.74 23.38
CA ARG A 39 2.59 -16.33 24.51
C ARG A 39 2.75 -14.82 24.56
N ILE A 40 2.73 -14.27 25.76
CA ILE A 40 2.89 -12.82 25.98
C ILE A 40 4.24 -12.30 25.44
N GLU A 41 5.30 -13.08 25.53
CA GLU A 41 6.61 -12.67 25.03
C GLU A 41 6.63 -12.53 23.50
N ASP A 42 5.91 -13.41 22.78
CA ASP A 42 5.77 -13.32 21.33
C ASP A 42 4.95 -12.08 20.93
N LEU A 43 3.89 -11.77 21.69
CA LEU A 43 3.07 -10.58 21.48
C LEU A 43 3.84 -9.28 21.79
N GLN A 44 4.60 -9.24 22.88
CA GLN A 44 5.49 -8.13 23.22
C GLN A 44 6.53 -7.88 22.12
N SER A 45 7.16 -8.96 21.64
CA SER A 45 8.17 -8.89 20.59
C SER A 45 7.56 -8.40 19.27
N PHE A 46 6.39 -8.93 18.88
CA PHE A 46 5.66 -8.49 17.69
C PHE A 46 5.24 -7.02 17.79
N THR A 47 4.56 -6.64 18.87
CA THR A 47 4.09 -5.26 19.04
C THR A 47 5.23 -4.25 19.05
N ASN A 48 6.37 -4.60 19.67
CA ASN A 48 7.57 -3.79 19.64
C ASN A 48 8.11 -3.64 18.19
N LYS A 49 8.20 -4.74 17.44
CA LYS A 49 8.61 -4.69 16.03
C LYS A 49 7.68 -3.81 15.20
N PHE A 50 6.37 -3.95 15.40
CA PHE A 50 5.36 -3.16 14.70
C PHE A 50 5.49 -1.67 15.05
N ALA A 51 5.62 -1.33 16.33
CA ALA A 51 5.86 0.05 16.76
C ALA A 51 7.16 0.64 16.18
N ILE A 52 8.25 -0.14 16.11
CA ILE A 52 9.51 0.27 15.48
C ILE A 52 9.29 0.58 13.99
N ASP A 53 8.55 -0.25 13.26
CA ASP A 53 8.28 -0.03 11.84
C ASP A 53 7.49 1.28 11.62
N VAL A 54 6.44 1.51 12.40
CA VAL A 54 5.67 2.76 12.35
C VAL A 54 6.52 3.98 12.69
N CYS A 55 7.25 3.94 13.82
CA CYS A 55 8.14 5.03 14.23
C CYS A 55 9.21 5.33 13.16
N SER A 56 9.77 4.29 12.56
CA SER A 56 10.80 4.46 11.50
C SER A 56 10.24 5.16 10.27
N ILE A 57 9.02 4.83 9.87
CA ILE A 57 8.34 5.49 8.74
C ILE A 57 8.03 6.94 9.07
N VAL A 58 7.44 7.20 10.22
CA VAL A 58 7.10 8.57 10.64
C VAL A 58 8.36 9.43 10.80
N ASN A 59 9.42 8.91 11.43
CA ASN A 59 10.69 9.62 11.56
C ASN A 59 11.38 9.89 10.21
N MET A 60 11.20 8.99 9.23
CA MET A 60 11.73 9.17 7.88
C MET A 60 11.09 10.37 7.19
N PHE A 61 9.78 10.45 7.24
CA PHE A 61 9.02 11.45 6.52
C PHE A 61 8.81 12.75 7.30
N LYS A 62 8.95 12.74 8.62
CA LYS A 62 8.76 13.90 9.51
C LYS A 62 7.49 14.70 9.16
N PRO A 63 6.32 14.04 9.11
CA PRO A 63 5.09 14.66 8.66
C PRO A 63 4.56 15.69 9.65
N ASN A 64 3.74 16.62 9.17
CA ASN A 64 3.01 17.57 9.99
C ASN A 64 1.72 16.96 10.56
N ASN A 65 1.19 15.93 9.89
CA ASN A 65 0.02 15.19 10.33
C ASN A 65 0.14 13.71 9.91
N VAL A 66 -0.45 12.81 10.69
CA VAL A 66 -0.49 11.37 10.41
C VAL A 66 -1.93 10.91 10.52
N ILE A 67 -2.42 10.26 9.48
CA ILE A 67 -3.70 9.53 9.47
C ILE A 67 -3.40 8.07 9.25
N ILE A 68 -3.86 7.23 10.17
CA ILE A 68 -3.80 5.77 10.09
C ILE A 68 -5.17 5.32 9.58
N ALA A 69 -5.21 4.80 8.36
CA ALA A 69 -6.41 4.25 7.75
C ALA A 69 -6.53 2.75 8.10
N THR A 70 -7.67 2.34 8.62
CA THR A 70 -7.89 0.97 9.10
C THR A 70 -9.07 0.33 8.38
N ASP A 71 -8.98 -0.99 8.17
CA ASP A 71 -10.08 -1.78 7.62
C ASP A 71 -11.16 -2.02 8.66
N SER A 72 -12.43 -1.99 8.24
CA SER A 72 -13.52 -2.53 9.05
C SER A 72 -13.58 -4.06 8.93
N GLN A 73 -14.33 -4.69 9.85
CA GLN A 73 -14.47 -6.16 9.85
C GLN A 73 -15.19 -6.69 8.60
N HIS A 74 -16.09 -5.90 8.03
CA HIS A 74 -16.86 -6.27 6.85
C HIS A 74 -16.75 -5.19 5.79
N ALA A 75 -16.10 -5.50 4.68
CA ALA A 75 -15.99 -4.57 3.55
C ALA A 75 -17.29 -4.53 2.74
N TRP A 76 -17.80 -3.33 2.44
CA TRP A 76 -19.04 -3.13 1.67
C TRP A 76 -19.00 -3.77 0.27
N ARG A 77 -17.82 -3.94 -0.31
CA ARG A 77 -17.65 -4.62 -1.61
C ARG A 77 -18.05 -6.09 -1.58
N LYS A 78 -18.09 -6.72 -0.39
CA LYS A 78 -18.62 -8.09 -0.23
C LYS A 78 -20.11 -8.17 -0.52
N ASP A 79 -20.85 -7.08 -0.29
CA ASP A 79 -22.27 -7.01 -0.62
C ASP A 79 -22.50 -6.82 -2.12
N VAL A 80 -21.54 -6.22 -2.84
CA VAL A 80 -21.58 -6.07 -4.30
C VAL A 80 -21.21 -7.36 -5.03
N LEU A 81 -20.30 -8.13 -4.48
CA LEU A 81 -19.88 -9.43 -4.99
C LEU A 81 -19.89 -10.48 -3.88
N PRO A 82 -21.09 -10.99 -3.50
CA PRO A 82 -21.24 -11.94 -2.40
C PRO A 82 -20.95 -13.39 -2.86
N GLY A 83 -20.87 -14.29 -1.86
CA GLY A 83 -20.80 -15.75 -2.06
C GLY A 83 -19.40 -16.34 -1.87
N GLU A 84 -19.32 -17.66 -2.09
CA GLU A 84 -18.07 -18.43 -1.90
C GLU A 84 -16.95 -17.98 -2.85
N ASP A 85 -17.31 -17.56 -4.07
CA ASP A 85 -16.39 -16.97 -5.06
C ASP A 85 -16.46 -15.44 -5.04
N GLY A 86 -16.93 -14.84 -3.95
CA GLY A 86 -17.16 -13.41 -3.80
C GLY A 86 -15.88 -12.61 -3.53
N TYR A 87 -16.07 -11.32 -3.29
CA TYR A 87 -14.96 -10.39 -3.04
C TYR A 87 -14.08 -10.84 -1.87
N LYS A 88 -12.76 -10.97 -2.12
CA LYS A 88 -11.74 -11.44 -1.15
C LYS A 88 -12.02 -12.82 -0.53
N SER A 89 -12.77 -13.67 -1.23
CA SER A 89 -13.11 -15.02 -0.76
C SER A 89 -11.92 -15.97 -0.69
N ASN A 90 -10.90 -15.72 -1.52
CA ASN A 90 -9.67 -16.53 -1.59
C ASN A 90 -8.64 -16.19 -0.49
N ARG A 91 -8.93 -15.22 0.39
CA ARG A 91 -8.02 -14.84 1.47
C ARG A 91 -8.18 -15.77 2.66
N GLU A 92 -7.27 -16.74 2.79
CA GLU A 92 -7.20 -17.64 3.93
C GLU A 92 -6.20 -17.10 4.96
N LYS A 93 -6.54 -17.22 6.23
CA LYS A 93 -5.66 -16.93 7.35
C LYS A 93 -4.91 -18.19 7.76
N ASP A 94 -3.60 -18.08 8.04
CA ASP A 94 -2.83 -19.21 8.59
C ASP A 94 -3.49 -19.67 9.92
N PRO A 95 -4.00 -20.92 9.97
CA PRO A 95 -4.71 -21.42 11.16
C PRO A 95 -3.78 -21.62 12.37
N LYS A 96 -2.48 -21.58 12.19
CA LYS A 96 -1.50 -21.67 13.29
C LYS A 96 -1.37 -20.38 14.09
N ILE A 97 -1.69 -19.25 13.48
CA ILE A 97 -1.57 -17.94 14.10
C ILE A 97 -2.82 -17.64 14.93
N ASN A 98 -2.64 -17.24 16.16
CA ASN A 98 -3.71 -16.68 16.97
C ASN A 98 -4.02 -15.25 16.51
N TRP A 99 -4.90 -15.14 15.53
CA TRP A 99 -5.26 -13.87 14.92
C TRP A 99 -5.99 -12.93 15.88
N GLU A 100 -6.71 -13.45 16.85
CA GLU A 100 -7.35 -12.63 17.88
C GLU A 100 -6.30 -11.83 18.66
N ASN A 101 -5.23 -12.48 19.09
CA ASN A 101 -4.13 -11.83 19.78
C ASN A 101 -3.39 -10.82 18.88
N ILE A 102 -3.19 -11.14 17.58
CA ILE A 102 -2.55 -10.22 16.65
C ILE A 102 -3.39 -8.95 16.46
N TYR A 103 -4.71 -9.11 16.25
CA TYR A 103 -5.61 -7.96 16.13
C TYR A 103 -5.69 -7.15 17.42
N LYS A 104 -5.74 -7.81 18.59
CA LYS A 104 -5.66 -7.10 19.88
C LYS A 104 -4.41 -6.24 19.98
N CYS A 105 -3.22 -6.80 19.68
CA CYS A 105 -1.98 -6.02 19.65
C CYS A 105 -2.04 -4.83 18.70
N SER A 106 -2.67 -5.03 17.55
CA SER A 106 -2.87 -4.00 16.52
C SER A 106 -3.74 -2.86 17.05
N ASP A 107 -4.87 -3.18 17.68
CA ASP A 107 -5.83 -2.21 18.21
C ASP A 107 -5.24 -1.44 19.39
N ASP A 108 -4.56 -2.13 20.29
CA ASP A 108 -3.86 -1.51 21.43
C ASP A 108 -2.78 -0.54 20.94
N LEU A 109 -2.03 -0.91 19.89
CA LEU A 109 -1.02 -0.02 19.32
C LEU A 109 -1.64 1.21 18.65
N GLN A 110 -2.79 1.07 17.97
CA GLN A 110 -3.55 2.21 17.44
C GLN A 110 -3.94 3.18 18.56
N GLU A 111 -4.47 2.67 19.67
CA GLU A 111 -4.85 3.49 20.82
C GLU A 111 -3.64 4.24 21.40
N ILE A 112 -2.50 3.57 21.52
CA ILE A 112 -1.24 4.18 21.99
C ILE A 112 -0.80 5.31 21.04
N LEU A 113 -0.84 5.08 19.72
CA LEU A 113 -0.47 6.07 18.72
C LEU A 113 -1.44 7.26 18.69
N HIS A 114 -2.73 6.99 18.89
CA HIS A 114 -3.75 8.03 18.99
C HIS A 114 -3.48 8.96 20.18
N LYS A 115 -3.15 8.41 21.35
CA LYS A 115 -2.75 9.19 22.54
C LYS A 115 -1.49 10.05 22.31
N LYS A 116 -0.71 9.75 21.26
CA LYS A 116 0.46 10.53 20.83
C LYS A 116 0.16 11.54 19.72
N GLY A 117 -1.12 11.72 19.38
CA GLY A 117 -1.59 12.74 18.44
C GLY A 117 -1.69 12.26 16.99
N MET A 118 -1.56 10.96 16.70
CA MET A 118 -1.86 10.41 15.39
C MET A 118 -3.37 10.17 15.26
N ASN A 119 -3.93 10.48 14.12
CA ASN A 119 -5.35 10.28 13.87
C ASN A 119 -5.59 8.85 13.39
N ILE A 120 -6.59 8.20 13.98
CA ILE A 120 -7.06 6.89 13.53
C ILE A 120 -8.36 7.10 12.77
N ALA A 121 -8.38 6.70 11.51
CA ALA A 121 -9.55 6.75 10.65
C ALA A 121 -10.11 5.36 10.43
N ASN A 122 -11.31 5.13 10.91
CA ASN A 122 -12.06 3.89 10.78
C ASN A 122 -13.52 4.22 10.47
N VAL A 123 -14.10 3.50 9.51
CA VAL A 123 -15.49 3.66 9.11
C VAL A 123 -16.11 2.28 8.97
N ASP A 124 -17.30 2.10 9.52
CA ASP A 124 -18.04 0.86 9.36
C ASP A 124 -18.17 0.49 7.87
N HIS A 125 -17.95 -0.76 7.57
CA HIS A 125 -17.97 -1.32 6.22
C HIS A 125 -16.94 -0.77 5.23
N ALA A 126 -16.09 0.23 5.59
CA ALA A 126 -15.03 0.72 4.72
C ALA A 126 -13.77 -0.14 4.80
N GLU A 127 -13.02 -0.15 3.72
CA GLU A 127 -11.65 -0.63 3.68
C GLU A 127 -10.67 0.56 3.86
N ALA A 128 -9.45 0.29 4.27
CA ALA A 128 -8.42 1.31 4.41
C ALA A 128 -8.22 2.11 3.10
N ASP A 129 -8.34 1.44 1.96
CA ASP A 129 -8.21 2.03 0.63
C ASP A 129 -9.28 3.11 0.36
N ASP A 130 -10.53 2.87 0.82
CA ASP A 130 -11.62 3.84 0.71
C ASP A 130 -11.31 5.11 1.52
N ILE A 131 -10.82 4.92 2.73
CA ILE A 131 -10.43 6.01 3.63
C ILE A 131 -9.27 6.81 3.02
N ILE A 132 -8.26 6.14 2.49
CA ILE A 132 -7.10 6.77 1.84
C ILE A 132 -7.55 7.61 0.64
N ALA A 133 -8.49 7.11 -0.15
CA ALA A 133 -9.07 7.86 -1.27
C ALA A 133 -9.80 9.12 -0.79
N LEU A 134 -10.63 9.02 0.27
CA LEU A 134 -11.31 10.16 0.85
C LEU A 134 -10.33 11.20 1.41
N VAL A 135 -9.24 10.76 2.07
CA VAL A 135 -8.20 11.67 2.57
C VAL A 135 -7.59 12.47 1.43
N LYS A 136 -7.26 11.81 0.30
CA LYS A 136 -6.73 12.50 -0.87
C LYS A 136 -7.73 13.54 -1.39
N GLU A 137 -8.99 13.18 -1.54
CA GLU A 137 -10.01 14.11 -2.04
C GLU A 137 -10.17 15.33 -1.12
N VAL A 138 -10.29 15.14 0.20
CA VAL A 138 -10.42 16.24 1.16
C VAL A 138 -9.19 17.17 1.13
N VAL A 139 -7.98 16.60 1.03
CA VAL A 139 -6.75 17.39 0.97
C VAL A 139 -6.69 18.23 -0.31
N TYR A 140 -7.03 17.63 -1.45
CA TYR A 140 -6.99 18.34 -2.72
C TYR A 140 -8.08 19.39 -2.86
N GLU A 141 -9.22 19.18 -2.21
CA GLU A 141 -10.31 20.16 -2.19
C GLU A 141 -10.05 21.35 -1.26
N LYS A 142 -9.42 21.11 -0.08
CA LYS A 142 -9.42 22.10 1.01
C LYS A 142 -8.03 22.55 1.49
N TYR A 143 -6.97 21.78 1.21
CA TYR A 143 -5.65 21.99 1.79
C TYR A 143 -4.54 22.04 0.73
N PRO A 144 -4.47 23.11 -0.08
CA PRO A 144 -3.48 23.20 -1.18
C PRO A 144 -2.03 23.28 -0.71
N ASP A 145 -1.80 23.57 0.57
CA ASP A 145 -0.48 23.59 1.22
C ASP A 145 -0.01 22.22 1.70
N TYR A 146 -0.89 21.19 1.70
CA TYR A 146 -0.53 19.83 2.06
C TYR A 146 -0.14 18.99 0.85
N ASN A 147 0.90 18.19 1.03
CA ASN A 147 1.26 17.08 0.15
C ASN A 147 0.98 15.76 0.85
N ILE A 148 0.70 14.72 0.11
CA ILE A 148 0.33 13.42 0.65
C ILE A 148 1.41 12.40 0.33
N ILE A 149 1.83 11.66 1.36
CA ILE A 149 2.62 10.44 1.22
C ILE A 149 1.79 9.29 1.77
N ILE A 150 1.37 8.39 0.91
CA ILE A 150 0.67 7.18 1.29
C ILE A 150 1.68 6.06 1.51
N VAL A 151 1.57 5.36 2.62
CA VAL A 151 2.43 4.21 2.94
C VAL A 151 1.63 2.93 2.75
N SER A 152 1.82 2.28 1.62
CA SER A 152 1.21 0.99 1.30
C SER A 152 2.04 0.21 0.30
N ALA A 153 2.03 -1.10 0.36
CA ALA A 153 2.57 -1.99 -0.68
C ALA A 153 1.50 -2.43 -1.68
N ASP A 154 0.24 -2.08 -1.45
CA ASP A 154 -0.85 -2.43 -2.33
C ASP A 154 -0.74 -1.69 -3.67
N ALA A 155 -0.90 -2.44 -4.76
CA ALA A 155 -0.83 -1.91 -6.10
C ALA A 155 -2.03 -1.01 -6.43
N ASP A 156 -3.17 -1.24 -5.80
CA ASP A 156 -4.41 -0.52 -6.07
C ASP A 156 -4.34 0.93 -5.61
N ILE A 157 -3.62 1.18 -4.52
CA ILE A 157 -3.38 2.53 -4.01
C ILE A 157 -2.65 3.41 -5.03
N ARG A 158 -1.92 2.82 -5.99
CA ARG A 158 -1.20 3.59 -7.03
C ARG A 158 -2.13 4.34 -7.98
N GLN A 159 -3.42 3.99 -8.06
CA GLN A 159 -4.41 4.80 -8.79
C GLN A 159 -4.62 6.19 -8.17
N LEU A 160 -4.16 6.39 -6.93
CA LEU A 160 -4.28 7.67 -6.22
C LEU A 160 -3.08 8.62 -6.41
N ILE A 161 -1.97 8.17 -7.04
CA ILE A 161 -0.84 9.06 -7.30
C ILE A 161 -1.25 10.23 -8.19
N SER A 162 -0.71 11.41 -7.90
CA SER A 162 -1.03 12.61 -8.68
C SER A 162 -0.02 13.71 -8.45
N PHE A 163 0.09 14.61 -9.41
CA PHE A 163 0.89 15.83 -9.33
C PHE A 163 0.18 16.98 -10.02
N ASN A 164 0.03 18.08 -9.33
CA ASN A 164 -0.50 19.31 -9.90
C ASN A 164 0.66 20.21 -10.35
N LYS A 165 0.77 20.45 -11.66
CA LYS A 165 1.87 21.25 -12.25
C LYS A 165 1.87 22.70 -11.80
N ASP A 166 0.70 23.27 -11.48
CA ASP A 166 0.58 24.68 -11.11
C ASP A 166 0.91 24.90 -9.62
N THR A 167 0.26 24.14 -8.75
CA THR A 167 0.44 24.29 -7.29
C THR A 167 1.61 23.51 -6.73
N LYS A 168 2.18 22.56 -7.54
CA LYS A 168 3.20 21.59 -7.13
C LYS A 168 2.73 20.68 -5.98
N GLN A 169 1.44 20.58 -5.74
CA GLN A 169 0.85 19.63 -4.81
C GLN A 169 0.97 18.21 -5.37
N TYR A 170 1.35 17.27 -4.51
CA TYR A 170 1.53 15.88 -4.91
C TYR A 170 0.89 14.89 -3.94
N CYS A 171 0.52 13.74 -4.49
CA CYS A 171 0.19 12.52 -3.78
C CYS A 171 1.06 11.40 -4.34
N VAL A 172 1.88 10.78 -3.49
CA VAL A 172 2.83 9.74 -3.85
C VAL A 172 2.64 8.51 -2.97
N VAL A 173 3.01 7.33 -3.45
CA VAL A 173 2.89 6.07 -2.71
C VAL A 173 4.27 5.54 -2.37
N TYR A 174 4.57 5.41 -1.09
CA TYR A 174 5.78 4.80 -0.57
C TYR A 174 5.54 3.33 -0.27
N ASN A 175 6.24 2.47 -1.01
CA ASN A 175 6.21 1.04 -0.79
C ASN A 175 7.42 0.60 0.03
N THR A 176 7.15 0.02 1.20
CA THR A 176 8.18 -0.43 2.15
C THR A 176 8.80 -1.78 1.77
N THR A 177 8.21 -2.51 0.82
CA THR A 177 8.70 -3.83 0.41
C THR A 177 9.84 -3.68 -0.59
N GLY A 178 11.04 -4.03 -0.16
CA GLY A 178 12.17 -4.17 -1.05
C GLY A 178 12.44 -5.64 -1.38
N ARG A 179 13.05 -5.95 -2.53
CA ARG A 179 13.42 -7.30 -2.93
C ARG A 179 14.93 -7.50 -2.99
N GLY A 180 15.44 -8.56 -2.29
CA GLY A 180 16.83 -8.99 -2.39
C GLY A 180 17.83 -8.17 -1.57
N LYS A 181 19.10 -8.54 -1.64
CA LYS A 181 20.20 -7.93 -0.86
C LYS A 181 20.45 -6.45 -1.11
N ASN A 182 20.04 -5.95 -2.30
CA ASN A 182 20.16 -4.54 -2.70
C ASN A 182 18.78 -3.91 -2.93
N SER A 183 17.79 -4.36 -2.18
CA SER A 183 16.40 -3.92 -2.38
C SER A 183 16.25 -2.47 -1.99
N LYS A 184 16.02 -1.63 -2.97
CA LYS A 184 15.61 -0.26 -2.77
C LYS A 184 14.11 -0.19 -2.52
N ARG A 185 13.72 0.64 -1.59
CA ARG A 185 12.31 0.96 -1.37
C ARG A 185 11.83 1.85 -2.51
N ARG A 186 10.56 1.77 -2.84
CA ARG A 186 10.02 2.44 -4.02
C ARG A 186 9.06 3.54 -3.61
N MET A 187 9.19 4.67 -4.28
CA MET A 187 8.18 5.71 -4.25
C MET A 187 7.54 5.79 -5.63
N TYR A 188 6.27 5.44 -5.72
CA TYR A 188 5.51 5.51 -6.96
C TYR A 188 5.01 6.93 -7.16
N VAL A 189 5.24 7.45 -8.36
CA VAL A 189 5.01 8.85 -8.73
C VAL A 189 4.50 8.94 -10.18
N THR A 190 3.93 10.09 -10.55
CA THR A 190 3.65 10.38 -11.96
C THR A 190 4.92 10.80 -12.71
N GLU A 191 4.93 10.69 -14.05
CA GLU A 191 6.05 11.17 -14.88
C GLU A 191 6.33 12.66 -14.64
N ASP A 192 5.28 13.48 -14.65
CA ASP A 192 5.41 14.92 -14.41
C ASP A 192 6.04 15.27 -13.05
N PHE A 193 5.73 14.49 -12.01
CA PHE A 193 6.37 14.66 -10.70
C PHE A 193 7.85 14.32 -10.76
N LYS A 194 8.21 13.22 -11.42
CA LYS A 194 9.60 12.79 -11.57
C LYS A 194 10.41 13.82 -12.34
N GLU A 195 9.89 14.30 -13.49
CA GLU A 195 10.50 15.36 -14.27
C GLU A 195 10.73 16.64 -13.44
N TRP A 196 9.71 17.01 -12.64
CA TRP A 196 9.81 18.17 -11.75
C TRP A 196 10.92 18.01 -10.71
N VAL A 197 11.01 16.83 -10.05
CA VAL A 197 12.07 16.57 -9.04
C VAL A 197 13.46 16.54 -9.67
N GLU A 198 13.62 15.95 -10.86
CA GLU A 198 14.88 15.78 -11.56
C GLU A 198 15.31 17.05 -12.31
N SER A 199 14.39 17.99 -12.62
CA SER A 199 14.72 19.21 -13.34
C SER A 199 15.77 20.04 -12.59
N PRO A 200 16.71 20.73 -13.29
CA PRO A 200 17.61 21.71 -12.69
C PRO A 200 16.81 22.79 -11.97
N ASP A 201 17.34 23.32 -10.88
CA ASP A 201 16.69 24.39 -10.14
C ASP A 201 16.60 25.64 -11.02
N GLN A 202 15.45 25.88 -11.61
CA GLN A 202 15.05 27.23 -11.92
C GLN A 202 14.70 27.84 -10.57
N CYS A 203 15.52 28.82 -10.16
CA CYS A 203 15.46 29.56 -8.91
C CYS A 203 14.05 29.63 -8.33
N ASP A 204 13.66 28.69 -7.48
CA ASP A 204 12.58 28.88 -6.55
C ASP A 204 13.14 29.68 -5.36
N ILE A 205 13.24 30.98 -5.61
CA ILE A 205 13.57 31.97 -4.60
C ILE A 205 12.44 31.97 -3.58
N PHE A 206 12.82 31.79 -2.32
CA PHE A 206 12.06 32.03 -1.09
C PHE A 206 11.18 30.91 -0.54
N PHE A 207 11.78 30.06 0.30
CA PHE A 207 11.04 29.35 1.35
C PHE A 207 11.96 29.10 2.56
N VAL A 208 11.50 29.41 3.76
CA VAL A 208 12.25 29.25 5.01
C VAL A 208 11.82 27.97 5.71
N GLY A 209 12.78 27.07 5.97
CA GLY A 209 12.54 25.92 6.84
C GLY A 209 12.69 24.54 6.20
N TYR A 210 12.02 24.15 5.20
CA TYR A 210 12.33 23.34 4.02
C TYR A 210 11.97 24.21 2.85
N ASP A 211 12.98 24.67 2.15
CA ASP A 211 12.82 25.83 1.27
C ASP A 211 11.94 25.60 0.04
N SER A 212 11.48 24.38 -0.23
CA SER A 212 10.43 24.07 -1.20
C SER A 212 9.94 22.61 -1.05
N LYS A 213 8.74 22.32 -1.58
CA LYS A 213 8.22 20.94 -1.72
C LYS A 213 9.21 20.04 -2.43
N LYS A 214 9.91 20.56 -3.41
CA LYS A 214 10.94 19.90 -4.19
C LYS A 214 12.20 19.61 -3.36
N GLN A 215 12.66 20.57 -2.57
CA GLN A 215 13.83 20.38 -1.71
C GLN A 215 13.57 19.32 -0.64
N TYR A 216 12.39 19.29 -0.03
CA TYR A 216 11.99 18.22 0.89
C TYR A 216 12.12 16.82 0.27
N ILE A 217 11.62 16.64 -0.96
CA ILE A 217 11.74 15.37 -1.67
C ILE A 217 13.20 15.07 -2.05
N LYS A 218 13.95 16.06 -2.54
CA LYS A 218 15.38 15.89 -2.85
C LYS A 218 16.19 15.46 -1.62
N ASP A 219 15.98 16.12 -0.49
CA ASP A 219 16.66 15.80 0.77
C ASP A 219 16.27 14.41 1.26
N LEU A 220 14.97 14.04 1.16
CA LEU A 220 14.50 12.72 1.49
C LEU A 220 15.18 11.64 0.63
N LEU A 221 15.27 11.83 -0.68
CA LEU A 221 15.91 10.89 -1.60
C LEU A 221 17.42 10.81 -1.41
N GLN A 222 18.09 11.92 -1.06
CA GLN A 222 19.52 11.96 -0.79
C GLN A 222 19.88 11.31 0.55
N THR A 223 19.12 11.57 1.60
CA THR A 223 19.35 10.99 2.94
C THR A 223 18.98 9.52 3.02
N ASN A 224 18.00 9.11 2.23
CA ASN A 224 17.54 7.72 2.12
C ASN A 224 17.96 7.11 0.78
N GLN A 225 19.25 6.84 0.60
CA GLN A 225 19.82 6.21 -0.61
C GLN A 225 19.15 4.90 -1.06
N ILE A 226 18.18 4.43 -0.27
CA ILE A 226 17.40 3.21 -0.49
C ILE A 226 16.03 3.46 -1.12
N ILE A 227 15.64 4.72 -1.38
CA ILE A 227 14.37 5.06 -2.05
C ILE A 227 14.65 5.36 -3.54
N GLU A 228 13.91 4.69 -4.41
CA GLU A 228 13.91 4.96 -5.87
C GLU A 228 12.55 5.45 -6.31
N LEU A 229 12.54 6.41 -7.24
CA LEU A 229 11.33 6.85 -7.92
C LEU A 229 10.95 5.87 -9.02
N TYR A 230 9.72 5.39 -8.96
CA TYR A 230 9.10 4.55 -9.98
C TYR A 230 7.91 5.29 -10.57
N VAL A 231 7.95 5.50 -11.88
CA VAL A 231 6.83 6.11 -12.59
C VAL A 231 5.73 5.09 -12.77
N ASP A 232 4.51 5.52 -12.44
CA ASP A 232 3.30 4.78 -12.74
C ASP A 232 2.22 5.73 -13.29
N ASN A 233 1.31 5.21 -14.09
CA ASN A 233 0.19 5.97 -14.59
C ASN A 233 -1.07 5.56 -13.81
N PRO A 234 -1.67 6.44 -12.99
CA PRO A 234 -2.84 6.11 -12.18
C PRO A 234 -4.03 5.62 -13.02
N ASN A 235 -4.21 6.16 -14.23
CA ASN A 235 -5.27 5.71 -15.13
C ASN A 235 -5.02 4.29 -15.64
N ASP A 236 -3.79 3.95 -16.00
CA ASP A 236 -3.47 2.60 -16.45
C ASP A 236 -3.68 1.57 -15.34
N VAL A 237 -3.38 1.91 -14.09
CA VAL A 237 -3.63 1.04 -12.93
C VAL A 237 -5.13 0.69 -12.86
N VAL A 238 -6.01 1.69 -12.83
CA VAL A 238 -7.44 1.46 -12.67
C VAL A 238 -8.08 0.85 -13.92
N LEU A 239 -7.69 1.28 -15.13
CA LEU A 239 -8.21 0.72 -16.38
C LEU A 239 -7.88 -0.76 -16.53
N ASN A 240 -6.65 -1.15 -16.20
CA ASN A 240 -6.26 -2.55 -16.22
C ASN A 240 -7.06 -3.39 -15.21
N LYS A 241 -7.27 -2.88 -13.99
CA LYS A 241 -8.07 -3.56 -12.96
C LYS A 241 -9.53 -3.71 -13.40
N ILE A 242 -10.15 -2.68 -13.95
CA ILE A 242 -11.52 -2.76 -14.47
C ILE A 242 -11.63 -3.85 -15.55
N LEU A 243 -10.69 -3.96 -16.47
CA LEU A 243 -10.77 -4.89 -17.59
C LEU A 243 -10.29 -6.30 -17.23
N CYS A 244 -9.17 -6.43 -16.52
CA CYS A 244 -8.59 -7.74 -16.18
C CYS A 244 -9.23 -8.38 -14.96
N GLY A 245 -9.85 -7.59 -14.07
CA GLY A 245 -10.20 -8.02 -12.73
C GLY A 245 -8.99 -8.05 -11.79
N ASP A 246 -9.18 -8.66 -10.63
CA ASP A 246 -8.14 -8.85 -9.63
C ASP A 246 -8.25 -10.24 -8.99
N ASP A 247 -7.28 -11.11 -9.26
CA ASP A 247 -7.27 -12.45 -8.68
C ASP A 247 -7.05 -12.42 -7.15
N GLY A 248 -6.28 -11.44 -6.65
CA GLY A 248 -6.02 -11.27 -5.22
C GLY A 248 -7.26 -10.91 -4.40
N ASP A 249 -8.19 -10.20 -5.02
CA ASP A 249 -9.44 -9.78 -4.41
C ASP A 249 -10.64 -10.60 -4.92
N SER A 250 -10.40 -11.68 -5.65
CA SER A 250 -11.43 -12.50 -6.29
C SER A 250 -12.35 -11.71 -7.22
N VAL A 251 -11.89 -10.57 -7.76
CA VAL A 251 -12.65 -9.78 -8.72
C VAL A 251 -12.52 -10.41 -10.11
N PRO A 252 -13.62 -10.86 -10.72
CA PRO A 252 -13.56 -11.51 -12.02
C PRO A 252 -13.14 -10.54 -13.12
N SER A 253 -12.52 -11.05 -14.18
CA SER A 253 -12.28 -10.27 -15.39
C SER A 253 -13.59 -9.71 -15.95
N PHE A 254 -13.53 -8.48 -16.48
CA PHE A 254 -14.66 -7.82 -17.11
C PHE A 254 -15.41 -8.71 -18.11
N TYR A 255 -14.67 -9.46 -18.90
CA TYR A 255 -15.19 -10.44 -19.85
C TYR A 255 -14.37 -11.72 -19.82
N GLY A 256 -15.07 -12.87 -19.79
CA GLY A 256 -14.44 -14.17 -19.89
C GLY A 256 -15.35 -15.17 -20.60
N TYR A 257 -14.74 -16.18 -21.19
CA TYR A 257 -15.45 -17.23 -21.92
C TYR A 257 -14.71 -18.56 -21.83
N TYR A 258 -15.44 -19.66 -22.02
CA TYR A 258 -14.84 -20.98 -22.08
C TYR A 258 -14.40 -21.31 -23.52
N LYS A 259 -13.16 -21.77 -23.67
CA LYS A 259 -12.60 -22.29 -24.91
C LYS A 259 -11.92 -23.61 -24.64
N ASN A 260 -12.41 -24.69 -25.30
CA ASN A 260 -11.88 -26.05 -25.09
C ASN A 260 -11.81 -26.44 -23.59
N GLY A 261 -12.87 -26.15 -22.83
CA GLY A 261 -12.97 -26.44 -21.40
C GLY A 261 -12.12 -25.56 -20.47
N LYS A 262 -11.36 -24.59 -21.02
CA LYS A 262 -10.56 -23.64 -20.23
C LYS A 262 -11.24 -22.28 -20.21
N TYR A 263 -11.32 -21.69 -19.02
CA TYR A 263 -11.76 -20.30 -18.88
C TYR A 263 -10.70 -19.35 -19.44
N VAL A 264 -11.10 -18.49 -20.36
CA VAL A 264 -10.26 -17.47 -20.99
C VAL A 264 -10.75 -16.11 -20.56
N ARG A 265 -9.89 -15.34 -19.91
CA ARG A 265 -10.19 -13.99 -19.42
C ARG A 265 -9.45 -12.91 -20.22
N ILE A 266 -9.78 -11.64 -19.94
CA ILE A 266 -9.00 -10.51 -20.41
C ILE A 266 -7.66 -10.54 -19.68
N THR A 267 -6.60 -10.54 -20.46
CA THR A 267 -5.22 -10.40 -19.98
C THR A 267 -4.77 -8.96 -20.15
N PRO A 268 -3.71 -8.48 -19.48
CA PRO A 268 -3.18 -7.12 -19.68
C PRO A 268 -2.94 -6.77 -21.16
N ALA A 269 -2.45 -7.73 -21.96
CA ALA A 269 -2.27 -7.51 -23.41
C ALA A 269 -3.58 -7.33 -24.18
N LYS A 270 -4.68 -7.94 -23.73
CA LYS A 270 -6.01 -7.71 -24.31
C LYS A 270 -6.62 -6.42 -23.79
N ALA A 271 -6.45 -6.11 -22.51
CA ALA A 271 -6.88 -4.86 -21.91
C ALA A 271 -6.26 -3.67 -22.64
N LYS A 272 -4.95 -3.72 -22.89
CA LYS A 272 -4.26 -2.69 -23.70
C LYS A 272 -4.91 -2.51 -25.08
N LYS A 273 -5.24 -3.59 -25.77
CA LYS A 273 -5.92 -3.49 -27.07
C LYS A 273 -7.31 -2.84 -26.96
N ILE A 274 -8.07 -3.14 -25.89
CA ILE A 274 -9.36 -2.51 -25.64
C ILE A 274 -9.17 -1.01 -25.41
N ILE A 275 -8.21 -0.63 -24.56
CA ILE A 275 -7.84 0.75 -24.28
C ILE A 275 -7.43 1.47 -25.57
N ASP A 276 -6.58 0.87 -26.39
CA ASP A 276 -6.15 1.44 -27.68
C ASP A 276 -7.35 1.63 -28.66
N TYR A 277 -8.29 0.66 -28.75
CA TYR A 277 -9.47 0.77 -29.60
C TYR A 277 -10.50 1.79 -29.11
N THR A 278 -10.58 1.99 -27.81
CA THR A 278 -11.49 2.96 -27.20
C THR A 278 -10.85 4.34 -27.06
N GLU A 279 -9.53 4.43 -27.30
CA GLU A 279 -8.71 5.63 -27.02
C GLU A 279 -8.89 6.12 -25.58
N ALA A 280 -9.12 5.19 -24.64
CA ALA A 280 -9.40 5.51 -23.26
C ALA A 280 -8.09 5.79 -22.50
N ASP A 281 -7.84 7.05 -22.21
CA ASP A 281 -6.77 7.50 -21.30
C ASP A 281 -7.27 7.70 -19.86
N SER A 282 -8.55 7.44 -19.61
CA SER A 282 -9.22 7.63 -18.32
C SER A 282 -10.46 6.74 -18.22
N VAL A 283 -10.89 6.48 -16.99
CA VAL A 283 -12.14 5.75 -16.73
C VAL A 283 -13.33 6.42 -17.38
N LYS A 284 -13.38 7.76 -17.39
CA LYS A 284 -14.44 8.52 -18.04
C LYS A 284 -14.57 8.17 -19.52
N LYS A 285 -13.46 8.20 -20.26
CA LYS A 285 -13.45 7.84 -21.69
C LYS A 285 -13.79 6.37 -21.93
N LEU A 286 -13.36 5.48 -21.04
CA LEU A 286 -13.76 4.07 -21.12
C LEU A 286 -15.28 3.92 -20.99
N VAL A 287 -15.92 4.63 -20.07
CA VAL A 287 -17.38 4.64 -19.87
C VAL A 287 -18.09 5.21 -21.10
N GLU A 288 -17.61 6.33 -21.63
CA GLU A 288 -18.16 6.95 -22.85
C GLU A 288 -18.05 6.05 -24.10
N SER A 289 -17.19 5.05 -24.05
CA SER A 289 -16.95 4.11 -25.16
C SER A 289 -17.67 2.77 -25.02
N VAL A 290 -18.51 2.60 -24.01
CA VAL A 290 -19.14 1.30 -23.69
C VAL A 290 -19.98 0.74 -24.84
N ASP A 291 -20.63 1.58 -25.62
CA ASP A 291 -21.42 1.17 -26.80
C ASP A 291 -20.58 0.51 -27.90
N LYS A 292 -19.27 0.76 -27.92
CA LYS A 292 -18.32 0.14 -28.86
C LYS A 292 -17.86 -1.26 -28.42
N PHE A 293 -18.11 -1.62 -27.16
CA PHE A 293 -17.59 -2.85 -26.57
C PHE A 293 -18.02 -4.12 -27.31
N PRO A 294 -19.29 -4.32 -27.72
CA PRO A 294 -19.65 -5.54 -28.45
C PRO A 294 -18.72 -5.81 -29.63
N ALA A 295 -18.55 -4.84 -30.52
CA ALA A 295 -17.71 -4.96 -31.71
C ALA A 295 -16.21 -5.15 -31.36
N ILE A 296 -15.71 -4.45 -30.32
CA ILE A 296 -14.33 -4.56 -29.85
C ILE A 296 -14.06 -5.95 -29.29
N PHE A 297 -14.97 -6.46 -28.44
CA PHE A 297 -14.81 -7.78 -27.81
C PHE A 297 -14.92 -8.91 -28.82
N GLU A 298 -15.85 -8.84 -29.79
CA GLU A 298 -15.91 -9.80 -30.90
C GLU A 298 -14.59 -9.84 -31.68
N LYS A 299 -14.02 -8.69 -32.01
CA LYS A 299 -12.74 -8.58 -32.70
C LYS A 299 -11.57 -9.15 -31.91
N ILE A 300 -11.51 -8.86 -30.59
CA ILE A 300 -10.41 -9.30 -29.72
C ILE A 300 -10.55 -10.76 -29.30
N CYS A 301 -11.76 -11.18 -28.95
CA CYS A 301 -12.05 -12.52 -28.43
C CYS A 301 -12.39 -13.51 -29.54
N LYS A 302 -12.70 -13.03 -30.74
CA LYS A 302 -13.14 -13.85 -31.91
C LYS A 302 -14.35 -14.72 -31.57
N LYS A 303 -15.31 -14.13 -30.86
CA LYS A 303 -16.58 -14.75 -30.47
C LYS A 303 -17.67 -13.70 -30.49
N THR A 304 -18.87 -14.10 -30.92
CA THR A 304 -20.08 -13.28 -30.77
C THR A 304 -20.35 -13.04 -29.29
N VAL A 305 -20.69 -11.84 -28.95
CA VAL A 305 -20.97 -11.42 -27.58
C VAL A 305 -22.46 -11.15 -27.49
N ASP A 306 -23.21 -12.20 -27.14
CA ASP A 306 -24.67 -12.11 -27.01
C ASP A 306 -25.05 -11.81 -25.56
N ASP A 307 -26.11 -11.03 -25.37
CA ASP A 307 -26.84 -10.81 -24.11
C ASP A 307 -26.01 -10.27 -22.91
N ILE A 308 -25.00 -9.46 -23.16
CA ILE A 308 -24.24 -8.80 -22.10
C ILE A 308 -24.61 -7.34 -21.99
N ASP A 309 -25.13 -6.91 -20.85
CA ASP A 309 -25.18 -5.51 -20.47
C ASP A 309 -23.77 -5.03 -20.06
N PHE A 310 -23.09 -4.44 -21.03
CA PHE A 310 -21.74 -3.91 -20.84
C PHE A 310 -21.74 -2.71 -19.88
N SER A 311 -22.80 -1.92 -19.84
CA SER A 311 -22.89 -0.75 -18.97
C SER A 311 -23.02 -1.16 -17.51
N GLU A 312 -23.92 -2.09 -17.18
CA GLU A 312 -24.08 -2.63 -15.85
C GLU A 312 -22.79 -3.33 -15.38
N ARG A 313 -22.19 -4.15 -16.26
CA ARG A 313 -20.96 -4.86 -15.95
C ARG A 313 -19.79 -3.91 -15.70
N LEU A 314 -19.68 -2.83 -16.50
CA LEU A 314 -18.65 -1.81 -16.31
C LEU A 314 -18.85 -1.07 -14.99
N HIS A 315 -20.10 -0.71 -14.68
CA HIS A 315 -20.40 -0.09 -13.40
C HIS A 315 -20.02 -0.98 -12.23
N ARG A 316 -20.39 -2.25 -12.24
CA ARG A 316 -20.02 -3.21 -11.18
C ARG A 316 -18.51 -3.35 -11.03
N GLN A 317 -17.76 -3.46 -12.13
CA GLN A 317 -16.29 -3.55 -12.06
C GLN A 317 -15.68 -2.30 -11.45
N ARG A 318 -16.17 -1.12 -11.83
CA ARG A 318 -15.74 0.15 -11.25
C ARG A 318 -15.98 0.19 -9.73
N VAL A 319 -17.15 -0.20 -9.31
CA VAL A 319 -17.51 -0.26 -7.88
C VAL A 319 -16.55 -1.15 -7.08
N LEU A 320 -16.07 -2.24 -7.68
CA LEU A 320 -15.18 -3.19 -7.01
C LEU A 320 -13.72 -2.74 -6.94
N VAL A 321 -13.24 -1.96 -7.93
CA VAL A 321 -11.80 -1.68 -8.06
C VAL A 321 -11.41 -0.20 -8.10
N GLU A 322 -12.35 0.71 -8.42
CA GLU A 322 -12.05 2.13 -8.54
C GLU A 322 -12.17 2.83 -7.18
N LEU A 323 -11.11 3.50 -6.77
CA LEU A 323 -11.06 4.29 -5.53
C LEU A 323 -11.59 5.72 -5.79
N ASN A 324 -12.89 5.81 -6.06
CA ASN A 324 -13.61 7.03 -6.37
C ASN A 324 -14.81 7.16 -5.43
N SER A 325 -14.82 8.19 -4.60
CA SER A 325 -15.85 8.37 -3.57
C SER A 325 -17.28 8.45 -4.10
N ASN A 326 -17.48 8.84 -5.37
CA ASN A 326 -18.80 8.85 -5.99
C ASN A 326 -19.42 7.45 -6.13
N LEU A 327 -18.60 6.40 -6.07
CA LEU A 327 -19.03 5.01 -6.10
C LEU A 327 -19.23 4.41 -4.71
N PHE A 328 -18.77 5.09 -3.66
CA PHE A 328 -18.85 4.60 -2.29
C PHE A 328 -20.25 4.76 -1.70
N PRO A 329 -20.64 3.90 -0.75
CA PRO A 329 -21.86 4.08 0.04
C PRO A 329 -21.92 5.47 0.71
N PRO A 330 -23.13 6.04 0.91
CA PRO A 330 -23.28 7.39 1.46
C PRO A 330 -22.55 7.61 2.79
N HIS A 331 -22.68 6.69 3.74
CA HIS A 331 -22.07 6.81 5.09
C HIS A 331 -20.53 6.85 5.01
N ILE A 332 -19.91 6.16 4.04
CA ILE A 332 -18.47 6.23 3.81
C ILE A 332 -18.09 7.58 3.22
N ARG A 333 -18.85 8.09 2.25
CA ARG A 333 -18.61 9.42 1.65
C ARG A 333 -18.71 10.56 2.66
N GLU A 334 -19.67 10.48 3.58
CA GLU A 334 -19.91 11.48 4.63
C GLU A 334 -18.73 11.58 5.62
N TYR A 335 -17.91 10.55 5.71
CA TYR A 335 -16.72 10.56 6.57
C TYR A 335 -15.67 11.60 6.17
N LYS A 336 -15.78 12.23 5.00
CA LYS A 336 -14.96 13.38 4.60
C LYS A 336 -14.97 14.51 5.63
N GLU A 337 -16.09 14.72 6.34
CA GLU A 337 -16.18 15.72 7.40
C GLU A 337 -15.30 15.37 8.60
N SER A 338 -15.26 14.11 8.97
CA SER A 338 -14.38 13.62 10.05
C SER A 338 -12.90 13.75 9.66
N ILE A 339 -12.56 13.43 8.42
CA ILE A 339 -11.20 13.61 7.89
C ILE A 339 -10.80 15.09 7.92
N ASP A 340 -11.69 15.97 7.46
CA ASP A 340 -11.47 17.42 7.52
C ASP A 340 -11.24 17.91 8.95
N TYR A 341 -12.03 17.41 9.91
CA TYR A 341 -11.85 17.68 11.32
C TYR A 341 -10.48 17.21 11.84
N MET A 342 -10.06 15.98 11.49
CA MET A 342 -8.75 15.43 11.88
C MET A 342 -7.61 16.30 11.36
N ILE A 343 -7.67 16.75 10.10
CA ILE A 343 -6.62 17.58 9.50
C ILE A 343 -6.55 18.93 10.16
N ARG A 344 -7.69 19.58 10.43
CA ARG A 344 -7.75 20.92 11.06
C ARG A 344 -7.29 20.95 12.50
N ASN A 345 -7.60 19.90 13.26
CA ASN A 345 -7.40 19.91 14.72
C ASN A 345 -6.12 19.21 15.17
N THR A 346 -5.32 18.68 14.25
CA THR A 346 -3.99 18.18 14.60
C THR A 346 -3.07 19.36 14.90
N SER A 347 -2.45 19.36 16.07
CA SER A 347 -1.42 20.34 16.42
C SER A 347 -0.26 20.20 15.43
N PHE A 348 0.16 21.31 14.83
CA PHE A 348 1.22 21.39 13.80
C PHE A 348 2.62 21.00 14.31
N THR A 349 2.70 20.01 15.16
CA THR A 349 3.97 19.49 15.65
C THR A 349 4.52 18.52 14.64
N VAL A 350 5.68 18.81 14.07
CA VAL A 350 6.36 17.86 13.19
C VAL A 350 6.67 16.59 13.98
N PHE A 351 6.14 15.47 13.52
CA PHE A 351 6.43 14.18 14.12
C PHE A 351 7.88 13.78 13.79
N GLN A 352 8.74 13.77 14.78
CA GLN A 352 10.15 13.37 14.63
C GLN A 352 10.72 12.83 15.94
N GLY A 353 11.77 12.04 15.83
CA GLY A 353 12.48 11.50 16.98
C GLY A 353 11.67 10.49 17.79
N LEU A 354 10.65 9.88 17.17
CA LEU A 354 9.78 8.89 17.83
C LEU A 354 10.56 7.61 18.14
N ARG A 355 10.35 7.08 19.35
CA ARG A 355 10.94 5.81 19.79
C ARG A 355 9.86 4.85 20.25
N ALA A 356 9.83 3.66 19.68
CA ALA A 356 8.85 2.62 20.02
C ALA A 356 8.82 2.31 21.53
N GLN A 357 9.97 2.28 22.17
CA GLN A 357 10.11 2.03 23.61
C GLN A 357 9.40 3.09 24.48
N GLU A 358 9.37 4.35 24.01
CA GLU A 358 8.67 5.43 24.72
C GLU A 358 7.15 5.31 24.57
N PHE A 359 6.69 4.73 23.46
CA PHE A 359 5.26 4.45 23.25
C PHE A 359 4.78 3.28 24.11
N LEU A 360 5.58 2.22 24.20
CA LEU A 360 5.19 0.98 24.86
C LEU A 360 5.45 1.02 26.38
N LYS A 361 6.12 2.06 26.90
CA LYS A 361 6.42 2.21 28.32
C LYS A 361 5.15 2.25 29.16
N GLY A 362 5.08 1.40 30.18
CA GLY A 362 3.92 1.30 31.07
C GLY A 362 2.74 0.51 30.50
N THR A 363 2.88 -0.10 29.32
CA THR A 363 1.88 -0.99 28.73
C THR A 363 2.24 -2.45 28.98
N GLU A 364 1.32 -3.39 28.73
CA GLU A 364 1.60 -4.83 28.79
C GLU A 364 2.66 -5.29 27.75
N TYR A 365 2.94 -4.45 26.76
CA TYR A 365 3.95 -4.71 25.72
C TYR A 365 5.34 -4.17 26.07
N GLU A 366 5.53 -3.56 27.23
CA GLU A 366 6.83 -3.14 27.70
C GLU A 366 7.67 -4.37 28.04
N ASN A 367 8.75 -4.60 27.30
CA ASN A 367 9.60 -5.77 27.48
C ASN A 367 10.78 -5.43 28.39
N ALA A 368 10.83 -6.03 29.58
CA ALA A 368 11.91 -5.85 30.56
C ALA A 368 13.29 -6.35 30.06
N SER A 369 13.32 -7.24 29.08
CA SER A 369 14.56 -7.74 28.45
C SER A 369 15.07 -6.86 27.31
N GLN A 370 14.36 -5.80 26.92
CA GLN A 370 14.77 -4.85 25.87
C GLN A 370 15.97 -3.97 26.20
N LYS A 371 16.67 -4.21 27.29
CA LYS A 371 18.05 -3.69 27.49
C LYS A 371 19.03 -4.12 26.40
N LYS A 372 18.63 -5.06 25.53
CA LYS A 372 19.33 -5.42 24.28
C LYS A 372 18.38 -5.11 23.11
N ALA A 373 17.94 -3.86 23.01
CA ALA A 373 17.27 -3.39 21.80
C ALA A 373 18.15 -3.73 20.60
N LEU A 374 17.52 -4.30 19.59
CA LEU A 374 18.07 -4.28 18.23
C LEU A 374 18.16 -2.80 17.85
N ASP A 375 19.27 -2.19 18.18
CA ASP A 375 19.62 -0.84 17.76
C ASP A 375 19.50 -0.80 16.23
N ALA A 376 19.05 0.29 15.67
CA ALA A 376 19.10 0.50 14.23
C ALA A 376 20.51 0.26 13.67
N ASP A 377 21.53 0.39 14.52
CA ASP A 377 22.92 0.01 14.27
C ASP A 377 23.13 -1.50 14.20
N VAL A 378 22.41 -2.34 14.91
CA VAL A 378 22.46 -3.81 14.80
C VAL A 378 21.84 -4.24 13.46
N ILE A 379 20.80 -3.59 13.00
CA ILE A 379 20.25 -3.82 11.64
C ILE A 379 21.27 -3.35 10.59
N ARG A 380 21.95 -2.24 10.82
CA ARG A 380 23.02 -1.73 9.95
C ARG A 380 24.25 -2.65 9.97
N ASP A 381 24.64 -3.21 11.12
CA ASP A 381 25.72 -4.18 11.23
C ASP A 381 25.33 -5.55 10.70
N PHE A 382 24.07 -5.98 10.84
CA PHE A 382 23.58 -7.20 10.22
C PHE A 382 23.58 -7.11 8.69
N THR A 383 23.23 -5.98 8.12
CA THR A 383 23.36 -5.73 6.67
C THR A 383 24.81 -5.64 6.20
N LYS A 384 25.74 -5.17 7.04
CA LYS A 384 27.18 -5.19 6.77
C LYS A 384 27.80 -6.59 6.90
N ASN A 385 27.38 -7.37 7.89
CA ASN A 385 27.95 -8.70 8.18
C ASN A 385 27.43 -9.81 7.25
N ILE A 386 26.34 -9.61 6.52
CA ILE A 386 25.94 -10.51 5.41
C ILE A 386 26.91 -10.39 4.22
N GLY A 387 27.74 -9.32 4.18
CA GLY A 387 28.80 -9.11 3.18
C GLY A 387 30.18 -9.65 3.54
N GLY A 388 30.44 -10.03 4.80
CA GLY A 388 31.72 -10.51 5.28
C GLY A 388 31.57 -11.92 5.89
N GLY A 389 32.10 -12.92 5.16
CA GLY A 389 32.01 -14.32 5.59
C GLY A 389 32.62 -14.57 6.95
N GLN A 390 31.81 -14.97 7.93
CA GLN A 390 32.17 -15.85 9.00
C GLN A 390 31.05 -16.82 9.31
N ALA A 391 31.44 -18.08 9.47
CA ALA A 391 30.59 -19.24 9.61
C ALA A 391 29.76 -19.20 10.90
N GLY A 392 28.47 -19.53 10.83
CA GLY A 392 27.73 -19.97 12.00
C GLY A 392 26.23 -19.98 11.94
N PHE A 393 25.58 -19.16 11.09
CA PHE A 393 24.13 -19.19 11.02
C PHE A 393 23.68 -19.22 9.54
N VAL A 394 23.15 -20.35 9.14
CA VAL A 394 22.52 -20.52 7.81
C VAL A 394 21.01 -20.53 8.04
N PRO A 395 20.27 -19.49 7.65
CA PRO A 395 18.83 -19.52 7.75
C PRO A 395 18.29 -20.67 6.89
N THR A 396 17.38 -21.46 7.45
CA THR A 396 16.72 -22.56 6.75
C THR A 396 15.24 -22.27 6.59
N VAL A 397 14.68 -22.59 5.42
CA VAL A 397 13.24 -22.66 5.18
C VAL A 397 12.90 -24.13 5.07
N ASN A 398 12.02 -24.63 5.92
CA ASN A 398 11.66 -26.05 6.02
C ASN A 398 12.86 -26.99 6.17
N GLY A 399 13.88 -26.60 6.95
CA GLY A 399 15.08 -27.41 7.18
C GLY A 399 16.11 -27.40 6.03
N VAL A 400 15.88 -26.64 4.98
CA VAL A 400 16.80 -26.49 3.85
C VAL A 400 17.51 -25.15 3.90
N PRO A 401 18.86 -25.10 3.84
CA PRO A 401 19.61 -23.84 3.81
C PRO A 401 19.21 -22.97 2.62
N VAL A 402 18.90 -21.69 2.86
CA VAL A 402 18.48 -20.74 1.82
C VAL A 402 19.52 -20.62 0.68
N GLN A 403 20.80 -20.86 0.97
CA GLN A 403 21.85 -20.89 -0.05
C GLN A 403 21.73 -22.06 -1.05
N LYS A 404 21.09 -23.18 -0.67
CA LYS A 404 20.84 -24.29 -1.61
C LYS A 404 19.67 -24.02 -2.52
N LEU A 405 18.70 -23.21 -2.10
CA LEU A 405 17.56 -22.82 -2.92
C LEU A 405 17.94 -21.80 -4.02
N ALA A 406 18.96 -20.98 -3.76
CA ALA A 406 19.44 -19.99 -4.73
C ALA A 406 20.32 -20.59 -5.85
N ASN A 407 20.96 -21.74 -5.60
CA ASN A 407 21.88 -22.35 -6.57
C ASN A 407 21.25 -23.42 -7.49
N SER A 408 19.98 -23.77 -7.29
CA SER A 408 19.27 -24.77 -8.11
C SER A 408 18.51 -24.20 -9.31
N ASN A 409 18.47 -22.89 -9.51
CA ASN A 409 17.68 -22.24 -10.56
C ASN A 409 18.52 -21.38 -11.51
N SER A 410 19.47 -22.02 -12.23
CA SER A 410 20.14 -21.37 -13.39
C SER A 410 19.56 -21.80 -14.74
N GLN A 411 18.39 -22.41 -14.82
CA GLN A 411 17.68 -22.61 -16.08
C GLN A 411 16.16 -22.55 -15.86
N GLN A 412 15.52 -21.66 -16.59
CA GLN A 412 14.07 -21.40 -16.72
C GLN A 412 13.43 -20.58 -15.60
N GLN A 413 13.19 -19.32 -15.92
CA GLN A 413 12.39 -18.37 -15.16
C GLN A 413 10.91 -18.74 -15.23
N SER A 414 10.43 -19.42 -14.20
CA SER A 414 9.02 -19.40 -13.82
C SER A 414 8.92 -18.56 -12.54
N PRO A 415 7.88 -17.78 -12.32
CA PRO A 415 7.75 -16.99 -11.11
C PRO A 415 7.72 -17.92 -9.90
N ILE A 416 8.65 -17.71 -8.97
CA ILE A 416 8.70 -18.48 -7.73
C ILE A 416 7.61 -17.92 -6.82
N SER A 417 6.51 -18.63 -6.68
CA SER A 417 5.59 -18.44 -5.59
C SER A 417 6.24 -19.03 -4.32
N VAL A 418 6.48 -18.21 -3.31
CA VAL A 418 6.86 -18.69 -2.00
C VAL A 418 5.57 -18.97 -1.23
N ASN A 419 5.10 -20.19 -1.29
CA ASN A 419 3.99 -20.66 -0.46
C ASN A 419 4.57 -21.02 0.92
N ILE A 420 4.27 -20.23 1.95
CA ILE A 420 4.59 -20.55 3.34
C ILE A 420 3.27 -20.96 3.99
N ASN A 421 3.12 -22.26 4.24
CA ASN A 421 1.96 -22.86 4.90
C ASN A 421 0.61 -22.64 4.20
N GLY A 422 0.58 -22.63 2.86
CA GLY A 422 -0.68 -22.50 2.09
C GLY A 422 -1.17 -21.07 1.88
N VAL A 423 -0.47 -20.07 2.38
CA VAL A 423 -0.80 -18.65 2.17
C VAL A 423 0.17 -18.03 1.17
N ASP A 424 -0.34 -17.66 0.01
CA ASP A 424 0.40 -16.97 -1.04
C ASP A 424 0.43 -15.47 -0.74
N PHE A 425 1.40 -15.02 0.06
CA PHE A 425 1.54 -13.60 0.42
C PHE A 425 2.01 -12.71 -0.74
N PHE A 426 2.36 -13.28 -1.89
CA PHE A 426 3.01 -12.54 -2.98
C PHE A 426 2.49 -12.82 -4.38
N SER A 427 1.38 -13.54 -4.55
CA SER A 427 0.91 -13.92 -5.90
C SER A 427 0.51 -12.73 -6.79
N ASN A 428 0.30 -11.54 -6.24
CA ASN A 428 -0.22 -10.38 -6.99
C ASN A 428 0.65 -9.13 -6.97
N THR A 429 1.87 -9.17 -6.43
CA THR A 429 2.79 -8.02 -6.49
C THR A 429 3.93 -8.25 -7.48
N LEU A 430 3.78 -9.22 -8.39
CA LEU A 430 4.81 -9.66 -9.34
C LEU A 430 4.35 -9.54 -10.78
N ILE A 431 3.95 -8.34 -11.21
CA ILE A 431 4.13 -7.90 -12.61
C ILE A 431 4.42 -6.41 -12.60
#